data_803ce4b8ffcfd630772c743e8e24ed3d
#
_entry.id   803ce4b8ffcfd630772c743e8e24ed3d
#
_cell.length_a   1.000
_cell.length_b   1.000
_cell.length_c   1.000
_cell.angle_alpha   90.00
_cell.angle_beta   90.00
_cell.angle_gamma   90.00
#
_symmetry.space_group_name_H-M   'P 1'
#
loop_
_entity.id
_entity.type
_entity.pdbx_description
1 polymer ?
#
loop_
_entity_poly.entity_id
_entity_poly.type
_entity_poly.pdbx_seq_one_letter_code
_entity_poly.pdbx_strand_id
1 'polypeptide(L)'
;MNPVVTVLLVLVIVGILALIAAGPIRAVREDRGYALEEQAWLAGGHLPAKVVREYRHSRLILTDGARLRELGYEVGERRTVRGAWGRLQAVTWRAAGPPAGAP
;
A
#
# COMPACT_ATOMS: atom_id res chain seq x y z
N MET A 1 -9.28 44.99 3.28
CA MET A 1 -9.28 43.69 3.96
C MET A 1 -8.36 43.74 5.15
N ASN A 2 -8.82 43.31 6.31
CA ASN A 2 -7.99 43.32 7.52
C ASN A 2 -6.81 42.35 7.35
N PRO A 3 -5.56 42.75 7.57
CA PRO A 3 -4.40 41.89 7.43
C PRO A 3 -4.43 40.66 8.35
N VAL A 4 -5.08 40.73 9.51
CA VAL A 4 -5.27 39.60 10.40
C VAL A 4 -6.16 38.53 9.75
N VAL A 5 -7.24 38.95 9.12
CA VAL A 5 -8.16 38.04 8.41
C VAL A 5 -7.44 37.37 7.23
N THR A 6 -6.64 38.11 6.49
CA THR A 6 -5.86 37.58 5.36
C THR A 6 -4.85 36.52 5.83
N VAL A 7 -4.13 36.76 6.91
CA VAL A 7 -3.17 35.84 7.51
C VAL A 7 -3.86 34.56 7.97
N LEU A 8 -4.99 34.68 8.67
CA LEU A 8 -5.77 33.54 9.13
C LEU A 8 -6.28 32.69 7.95
N LEU A 9 -6.77 33.36 6.90
CA LEU A 9 -7.26 32.67 5.70
C LEU A 9 -6.13 31.87 5.01
N VAL A 10 -4.95 32.48 4.87
CA VAL A 10 -3.78 31.82 4.30
C VAL A 10 -3.36 30.59 5.14
N LEU A 11 -3.33 30.73 6.46
CA LEU A 11 -3.00 29.61 7.35
C LEU A 11 -4.00 28.45 7.23
N VAL A 12 -5.29 28.76 7.13
CA VAL A 12 -6.34 27.74 6.95
C VAL A 12 -6.16 27.02 5.61
N ILE A 13 -5.91 27.76 4.52
CA ILE A 13 -5.69 27.17 3.20
C ILE A 13 -4.45 26.28 3.20
N VAL A 14 -3.35 26.73 3.77
CA VAL A 14 -2.10 25.94 3.87
C VAL A 14 -2.34 24.69 4.71
N GLY A 15 -3.06 24.79 5.81
CA GLY A 15 -3.42 23.63 6.64
C GLY A 15 -4.25 22.60 5.89
N ILE A 16 -5.25 23.03 5.12
CA ILE A 16 -6.09 22.14 4.32
C ILE A 16 -5.27 21.45 3.22
N LEU A 17 -4.42 22.19 2.52
CA LEU A 17 -3.54 21.64 1.49
C LEU A 17 -2.56 20.62 2.08
N ALA A 18 -2.01 20.88 3.27
CA ALA A 18 -1.14 19.94 3.96
C ALA A 18 -1.87 18.64 4.32
N LEU A 19 -3.11 18.73 4.79
CA LEU A 19 -3.93 17.54 5.08
C LEU A 19 -4.24 16.72 3.83
N ILE A 20 -4.57 17.39 2.72
CA ILE A 20 -4.83 16.72 1.44
C ILE A 20 -3.58 16.02 0.93
N ALA A 21 -2.41 16.64 1.06
CA ALA A 21 -1.13 16.07 0.62
C ALA A 21 -0.65 14.93 1.53
N ALA A 22 -0.99 14.93 2.82
CA ALA A 22 -0.53 13.92 3.77
C ALA A 22 -1.00 12.49 3.43
N GLY A 23 -2.22 12.33 2.92
CA GLY A 23 -2.75 11.02 2.51
C GLY A 23 -1.93 10.35 1.41
N PRO A 24 -1.68 11.02 0.26
CA PRO A 24 -0.83 10.48 -0.79
C PRO A 24 0.60 10.19 -0.35
N ILE A 25 1.19 11.03 0.51
CA ILE A 25 2.55 10.83 1.03
C ILE A 25 2.62 9.55 1.87
N ARG A 26 1.63 9.30 2.73
CA ARG A 26 1.57 8.06 3.53
C ARG A 26 1.45 6.82 2.66
N ALA A 27 0.59 6.86 1.65
CA ALA A 27 0.43 5.76 0.72
C ALA A 27 1.73 5.45 -0.03
N VAL A 28 2.46 6.47 -0.47
CA VAL A 28 3.76 6.32 -1.14
C VAL A 28 4.79 5.71 -0.20
N ARG A 29 4.82 6.12 1.07
CA ARG A 29 5.74 5.55 2.07
C ARG A 29 5.47 4.07 2.34
N GLU A 30 4.20 3.70 2.50
CA GLU A 30 3.82 2.31 2.71
C GLU A 30 4.16 1.45 1.49
N ASP A 31 3.87 1.95 0.29
CA ASP A 31 4.20 1.27 -0.94
C ASP A 31 5.70 1.07 -1.12
N ARG A 32 6.50 2.07 -0.75
CA ARG A 32 7.96 1.99 -0.78
C ARG A 32 8.49 0.92 0.18
N GLY A 33 7.88 0.81 1.37
CA GLY A 33 8.22 -0.24 2.33
C GLY A 33 7.98 -1.63 1.75
N TYR A 34 6.86 -1.85 1.10
CA TYR A 34 6.57 -3.11 0.41
C TYR A 34 7.54 -3.38 -0.72
N ALA A 35 7.83 -2.36 -1.53
CA ALA A 35 8.78 -2.51 -2.64
C ALA A 35 10.19 -2.90 -2.15
N LEU A 36 10.66 -2.30 -1.06
CA LEU A 36 11.96 -2.64 -0.47
C LEU A 36 12.00 -4.07 0.06
N GLU A 37 10.93 -4.53 0.68
CA GLU A 37 10.80 -5.91 1.15
C GLU A 37 10.85 -6.89 -0.02
N GLU A 38 10.12 -6.60 -1.10
CA GLU A 38 10.12 -7.41 -2.32
C GLU A 38 11.50 -7.46 -2.98
N GLN A 39 12.21 -6.35 -3.02
CA GLN A 39 13.59 -6.30 -3.50
C GLN A 39 14.54 -7.13 -2.65
N ALA A 40 14.35 -7.14 -1.33
CA ALA A 40 15.13 -7.96 -0.42
C ALA A 40 14.92 -9.45 -0.69
N TRP A 41 13.69 -9.87 -0.99
CA TRP A 41 13.40 -11.26 -1.37
C TRP A 41 14.13 -11.66 -2.65
N LEU A 42 14.09 -10.79 -3.66
CA LEU A 42 14.80 -11.04 -4.93
C LEU A 42 16.29 -11.11 -4.74
N ALA A 43 16.87 -10.21 -3.95
CA ALA A 43 18.30 -10.20 -3.66
C ALA A 43 18.75 -11.45 -2.90
N GLY A 44 17.89 -11.95 -1.99
CA GLY A 44 18.16 -13.18 -1.23
C GLY A 44 17.91 -14.48 -2.01
N GLY A 45 17.29 -14.41 -3.19
CA GLY A 45 16.95 -15.59 -3.98
C GLY A 45 15.82 -16.45 -3.40
N HIS A 46 15.12 -15.92 -2.39
CA HIS A 46 14.04 -16.62 -1.70
C HIS A 46 12.76 -15.79 -1.69
N LEU A 47 11.78 -16.25 -2.45
CA LEU A 47 10.43 -15.67 -2.42
C LEU A 47 9.56 -16.49 -1.46
N PRO A 48 8.86 -15.85 -0.50
CA PRO A 48 7.94 -16.55 0.37
C PRO A 48 6.83 -17.23 -0.44
N ALA A 49 6.37 -18.39 0.01
CA ALA A 49 5.25 -19.09 -0.63
C ALA A 49 3.92 -18.36 -0.41
N LYS A 50 3.82 -17.61 0.66
CA LYS A 50 2.60 -16.89 1.06
C LYS A 50 2.98 -15.53 1.63
N VAL A 51 2.30 -14.50 1.17
CA VAL A 51 2.46 -13.13 1.69
C VAL A 51 1.10 -12.63 2.14
N VAL A 52 1.01 -12.19 3.40
CA VAL A 52 -0.20 -11.58 3.96
C VAL A 52 0.07 -10.11 4.18
N ARG A 53 -0.75 -9.26 3.58
CA ARG A 53 -0.62 -7.82 3.73
C ARG A 53 -1.94 -7.18 4.07
N GLU A 54 -1.88 -6.21 4.97
CA GLU A 54 -3.02 -5.37 5.33
C GLU A 54 -2.84 -4.00 4.68
N TYR A 55 -3.70 -3.68 3.74
CA TYR A 55 -3.64 -2.42 3.01
C TYR A 55 -4.65 -1.42 3.57
N ARG A 56 -4.18 -0.24 3.91
CA ARG A 56 -5.03 0.86 4.38
C ARG A 56 -5.69 1.61 3.24
N HIS A 57 -5.08 1.59 2.06
CA HIS A 57 -5.56 2.30 0.88
C HIS A 57 -5.74 1.35 -0.28
N SER A 58 -6.83 1.51 -1.03
CA SER A 58 -7.10 0.70 -2.21
C SER A 58 -6.02 0.85 -3.29
N ARG A 59 -5.37 2.01 -3.37
CA ARG A 59 -4.23 2.22 -4.28
C ARG A 59 -3.07 1.28 -4.02
N LEU A 60 -2.81 0.95 -2.76
CA LEU A 60 -1.74 0.03 -2.38
C LEU A 60 -1.98 -1.37 -2.92
N ILE A 61 -3.24 -1.80 -2.97
CA ILE A 61 -3.61 -3.10 -3.56
C ILE A 61 -3.25 -3.13 -5.03
N LEU A 62 -3.47 -2.03 -5.76
CA LEU A 62 -3.15 -1.94 -7.18
C LEU A 62 -1.65 -1.89 -7.44
N THR A 63 -0.91 -1.03 -6.74
CA THR A 63 0.52 -0.84 -6.96
C THR A 63 1.35 -2.02 -6.46
N ASP A 64 1.14 -2.43 -5.23
CA ASP A 64 1.84 -3.59 -4.66
C ASP A 64 1.40 -4.88 -5.36
N GLY A 65 0.11 -5.01 -5.66
CA GLY A 65 -0.42 -6.15 -6.39
C GLY A 65 0.18 -6.32 -7.77
N ALA A 66 0.40 -5.24 -8.51
CA ALA A 66 1.06 -5.30 -9.80
C ALA A 66 2.48 -5.87 -9.67
N ARG A 67 3.25 -5.41 -8.67
CA ARG A 67 4.59 -5.94 -8.42
C ARG A 67 4.58 -7.39 -7.98
N LEU A 68 3.67 -7.76 -7.08
CA LEU A 68 3.56 -9.14 -6.62
C LEU A 68 3.16 -10.10 -7.74
N ARG A 69 2.29 -9.67 -8.65
CA ARG A 69 1.93 -10.48 -9.83
C ARG A 69 3.11 -10.68 -10.77
N GLU A 70 3.94 -9.67 -10.95
CA GLU A 70 5.18 -9.81 -11.72
C GLU A 70 6.14 -10.83 -11.08
N LEU A 71 6.14 -10.94 -9.75
CA LEU A 71 6.91 -11.94 -9.02
C LEU A 71 6.27 -13.33 -9.04
N GLY A 72 5.08 -13.48 -9.60
CA GLY A 72 4.39 -14.75 -9.71
C GLY A 72 3.38 -15.02 -8.60
N TYR A 73 2.92 -14.01 -7.89
CA TYR A 73 1.90 -14.16 -6.87
C TYR A 73 0.49 -13.96 -7.41
N GLU A 74 -0.45 -14.65 -6.82
CA GLU A 74 -1.88 -14.51 -7.10
C GLU A 74 -2.64 -14.20 -5.81
N VAL A 75 -3.80 -13.54 -5.95
CA VAL A 75 -4.69 -13.31 -4.81
C VAL A 75 -5.32 -14.65 -4.40
N GLY A 76 -4.99 -15.11 -3.20
CA GLY A 76 -5.61 -16.32 -2.64
C GLY A 76 -6.86 -15.99 -1.83
N GLU A 77 -6.81 -14.98 -0.99
CA GLU A 77 -7.92 -14.59 -0.13
C GLU A 77 -7.90 -13.08 0.08
N ARG A 78 -9.09 -12.50 0.18
CA ARG A 78 -9.25 -11.07 0.45
C ARG A 78 -10.33 -10.90 1.51
N ARG A 79 -9.98 -10.19 2.59
CA ARG A 79 -10.85 -9.95 3.72
C ARG A 79 -10.83 -8.50 4.14
N THR A 80 -11.97 -7.95 4.55
CA THR A 80 -12.02 -6.66 5.21
C THR A 80 -11.87 -6.88 6.71
N VAL A 81 -10.87 -6.23 7.30
CA VAL A 81 -10.56 -6.33 8.72
C VAL A 81 -10.76 -4.97 9.36
N ARG A 82 -11.31 -4.94 10.57
CA ARG A 82 -11.46 -3.72 11.34
C ARG A 82 -10.16 -3.44 12.09
N GLY A 83 -9.47 -2.37 11.68
CA GLY A 83 -8.29 -1.88 12.40
C GLY A 83 -8.65 -0.80 13.43
N ALA A 84 -7.69 -0.39 14.25
CA ALA A 84 -7.85 0.66 15.25
C ALA A 84 -8.23 2.02 14.63
N TRP A 85 -7.85 2.26 13.40
CA TRP A 85 -8.03 3.53 12.69
C TRP A 85 -8.93 3.44 11.45
N GLY A 86 -9.71 2.39 11.33
CA GLY A 86 -10.62 2.19 10.22
C GLY A 86 -10.57 0.79 9.64
N ARG A 87 -11.14 0.63 8.46
CA ARG A 87 -11.17 -0.65 7.76
C ARG A 87 -9.88 -0.86 6.97
N LEU A 88 -9.31 -2.05 7.11
CA LEU A 88 -8.16 -2.51 6.38
C LEU A 88 -8.56 -3.65 5.44
N GLN A 89 -7.92 -3.73 4.27
CA GLN A 89 -8.07 -4.87 3.39
C GLN A 89 -6.91 -5.84 3.63
N ALA A 90 -7.21 -6.99 4.22
CA ALA A 90 -6.23 -8.06 4.37
C ALA A 90 -6.25 -8.93 3.12
N VAL A 91 -5.15 -8.94 2.39
CA VAL A 91 -5.00 -9.72 1.16
C VAL A 91 -3.92 -10.76 1.38
N THR A 92 -4.26 -12.01 1.09
CA THR A 92 -3.31 -13.11 1.11
C THR A 92 -2.86 -13.38 -0.32
N TRP A 93 -1.58 -13.18 -0.57
CA TRP A 93 -0.93 -13.48 -1.84
C TRP A 93 -0.27 -14.83 -1.74
N ARG A 94 -0.53 -15.69 -2.71
CA ARG A 94 0.10 -17.00 -2.78
C ARG A 94 0.97 -17.08 -4.03
N ALA A 95 2.14 -17.67 -3.89
CA ALA A 95 2.96 -17.94 -5.05
C ALA A 95 2.15 -18.82 -6.02
N ALA A 96 1.98 -18.34 -7.26
CA ALA A 96 1.45 -19.15 -8.32
C ALA A 96 2.52 -20.23 -8.59
N GLY A 97 2.35 -21.40 -8.00
CA GLY A 97 3.24 -22.51 -8.25
C GLY A 97 3.29 -22.86 -9.74
N PRO A 98 4.21 -23.73 -10.15
CA PRO A 98 4.19 -24.20 -11.53
C PRO A 98 2.80 -24.75 -11.85
N PRO A 99 2.30 -24.58 -13.10
CA PRO A 99 1.00 -25.09 -13.49
C PRO A 99 0.84 -26.55 -13.07
N ALA A 100 -0.35 -26.91 -12.64
CA ALA A 100 -0.64 -28.30 -12.25
C ALA A 100 -0.25 -29.27 -13.39
N GLY A 101 0.58 -30.25 -13.08
CA GLY A 101 1.11 -31.16 -14.07
C GLY A 101 2.43 -30.73 -14.70
N ALA A 102 2.94 -29.52 -14.37
CA ALA A 102 4.31 -29.17 -14.78
C ALA A 102 5.31 -29.99 -13.96
N PRO A 103 6.33 -30.55 -14.61
CA PRO A 103 7.35 -31.30 -13.90
C PRO A 103 8.18 -30.43 -12.98
#